data_d26939c05b7898668450c12edffb9e61
#
_entry.id   d26939c05b7898668450c12edffb9e61
#
_cell.length_a   1.000
_cell.length_b   1.000
_cell.length_c   1.000
_cell.angle_alpha   90.00
_cell.angle_beta   90.00
_cell.angle_gamma   90.00
#
_symmetry.space_group_name_H-M   'P 1'
#
loop_
_entity.id
_entity.type
_entity.pdbx_description
1 polymer ?
#
loop_
_entity_poly.entity_id
_entity_poly.type
_entity_poly.pdbx_seq_one_letter_code
_entity_poly.pdbx_strand_id
1 'polypeptide(L)'
;MDIHEVCRWTSELNVLVVEDDEVLRESFQQLLSYLFAEVDTAVDGQDAFDQWVKKQHDIVFTDLNMPRLSGFRLIEKIHQQAPQQAMVVISAYEDEIFQQALTTQQVNYLIKPVSLEGLLNVLIPVCQSLPLEHQGY
;
A
#
# COMPACT_ATOMS: atom_id res chain seq x y z
N MET A 1 18.32 -7.64 2.14
CA MET A 1 17.99 -6.52 3.05
C MET A 1 17.23 -7.08 4.23
N ASP A 2 17.67 -6.79 5.44
CA ASP A 2 17.02 -7.28 6.65
C ASP A 2 16.03 -6.25 7.21
N ILE A 3 15.33 -6.62 8.30
CA ILE A 3 14.29 -5.76 8.88
C ILE A 3 14.86 -4.41 9.37
N HIS A 4 16.11 -4.40 9.86
CA HIS A 4 16.72 -3.15 10.34
C HIS A 4 16.95 -2.18 9.19
N GLU A 5 17.38 -2.68 8.03
CA GLU A 5 17.58 -1.87 6.85
C GLU A 5 16.25 -1.34 6.31
N VAL A 6 15.21 -2.19 6.28
CA VAL A 6 13.87 -1.78 5.85
C VAL A 6 13.33 -0.70 6.78
N CYS A 7 13.46 -0.89 8.11
CA CYS A 7 12.98 0.10 9.08
C CYS A 7 13.67 1.45 8.91
N ARG A 8 14.95 1.43 8.57
CA ARG A 8 15.69 2.68 8.31
C ARG A 8 15.13 3.43 7.10
N TRP A 9 14.71 2.69 6.06
CA TRP A 9 14.14 3.29 4.85
C TRP A 9 12.71 3.78 5.06
N THR A 10 11.93 3.09 5.91
CA THR A 10 10.49 3.34 6.07
C THR A 10 10.14 4.24 7.24
N SER A 11 11.06 4.48 8.18
CA SER A 11 10.77 5.15 9.45
C SER A 11 10.29 6.60 9.31
N GLU A 12 10.47 7.22 8.15
CA GLU A 12 10.01 8.59 7.91
C GLU A 12 8.87 8.67 6.90
N LEU A 13 8.40 7.52 6.42
CA LEU A 13 7.35 7.47 5.40
C LEU A 13 5.96 7.45 6.03
N ASN A 14 5.01 8.02 5.29
CA ASN A 14 3.59 8.01 5.65
C ASN A 14 2.84 7.08 4.70
N VAL A 15 2.01 6.21 5.26
CA VAL A 15 1.27 5.24 4.45
C VAL A 15 -0.23 5.32 4.71
N LEU A 16 -1.01 4.87 3.75
CA LEU A 16 -2.45 4.75 3.83
C LEU A 16 -2.82 3.28 3.64
N VAL A 17 -3.63 2.73 4.56
CA VAL A 17 -4.14 1.38 4.48
C VAL A 17 -5.63 1.42 4.23
N VAL A 18 -6.08 0.77 3.17
CA VAL A 18 -7.49 0.75 2.78
C VAL A 18 -8.03 -0.67 2.95
N GLU A 19 -8.89 -0.86 3.93
CA GLU A 19 -9.49 -2.15 4.26
C GLU A 19 -10.84 -1.94 4.90
N ASP A 20 -11.88 -2.56 4.37
CA ASP A 20 -13.24 -2.42 4.89
C ASP A 20 -13.51 -3.27 6.13
N ASP A 21 -12.79 -4.38 6.33
CA ASP A 21 -12.91 -5.21 7.52
C ASP A 21 -12.17 -4.54 8.70
N GLU A 22 -12.93 -4.25 9.76
CA GLU A 22 -12.39 -3.52 10.92
C GLU A 22 -11.24 -4.27 11.61
N VAL A 23 -11.38 -5.58 11.79
CA VAL A 23 -10.35 -6.38 12.48
C VAL A 23 -9.08 -6.44 11.66
N LEU A 24 -9.20 -6.70 10.37
CA LEU A 24 -8.05 -6.74 9.46
C LEU A 24 -7.39 -5.37 9.35
N ARG A 25 -8.18 -4.31 9.27
CA ARG A 25 -7.66 -2.94 9.19
C ARG A 25 -6.83 -2.58 10.42
N GLU A 26 -7.34 -2.87 11.62
CA GLU A 26 -6.62 -2.61 12.86
C GLU A 26 -5.35 -3.43 12.97
N SER A 27 -5.42 -4.72 12.62
CA SER A 27 -4.24 -5.60 12.65
C SER A 27 -3.15 -5.11 11.70
N PHE A 28 -3.55 -4.71 10.51
CA PHE A 28 -2.62 -4.22 9.51
C PHE A 28 -2.01 -2.88 9.94
N GLN A 29 -2.82 -1.99 10.52
CA GLN A 29 -2.33 -0.73 11.04
C GLN A 29 -1.28 -0.96 12.13
N GLN A 30 -1.51 -1.89 13.06
CA GLN A 30 -0.54 -2.20 14.09
C GLN A 30 0.77 -2.71 13.51
N LEU A 31 0.69 -3.64 12.56
CA LEU A 31 1.88 -4.18 11.92
C LEU A 31 2.70 -3.09 11.23
N LEU A 32 2.05 -2.26 10.44
CA LEU A 32 2.75 -1.21 9.70
C LEU A 32 3.27 -0.09 10.61
N SER A 33 2.66 0.11 11.77
CA SER A 33 3.11 1.13 12.72
C SER A 33 4.50 0.86 13.27
N TYR A 34 4.98 -0.38 13.21
CA TYR A 34 6.36 -0.70 13.60
C TYR A 34 7.37 -0.25 12.54
N LEU A 35 6.93 -0.06 11.31
CA LEU A 35 7.83 0.23 10.18
C LEU A 35 7.78 1.67 9.71
N PHE A 36 6.61 2.30 9.79
CA PHE A 36 6.37 3.60 9.16
C PHE A 36 6.14 4.70 10.21
N ALA A 37 6.41 5.95 9.80
CA ALA A 37 6.22 7.12 10.68
C ALA A 37 4.74 7.34 11.02
N GLU A 38 3.87 7.28 10.02
CA GLU A 38 2.44 7.44 10.20
C GLU A 38 1.69 6.43 9.35
N VAL A 39 0.63 5.85 9.92
CA VAL A 39 -0.25 4.92 9.23
C VAL A 39 -1.67 5.44 9.36
N ASP A 40 -2.19 6.00 8.27
CA ASP A 40 -3.59 6.38 8.18
C ASP A 40 -4.41 5.19 7.66
N THR A 41 -5.67 5.12 8.03
CA THR A 41 -6.55 4.04 7.59
C THR A 41 -7.79 4.61 6.91
N ALA A 42 -8.31 3.86 5.93
CA ALA A 42 -9.53 4.18 5.24
C ALA A 42 -10.43 2.94 5.20
N VAL A 43 -11.74 3.16 5.25
CA VAL A 43 -12.72 2.07 5.34
C VAL A 43 -13.22 1.61 3.97
N ASP A 44 -13.01 2.40 2.94
CA ASP A 44 -13.39 2.06 1.56
C ASP A 44 -12.57 2.92 0.58
N GLY A 45 -12.77 2.66 -0.71
CA GLY A 45 -12.01 3.37 -1.74
C GLY A 45 -12.30 4.86 -1.83
N GLN A 46 -13.53 5.28 -1.56
CA GLN A 46 -13.87 6.71 -1.59
C GLN A 46 -13.22 7.46 -0.44
N ASP A 47 -13.28 6.90 0.77
CA ASP A 47 -12.61 7.45 1.94
C ASP A 47 -11.10 7.55 1.68
N ALA A 48 -10.53 6.50 1.09
CA ALA A 48 -9.11 6.46 0.75
C ALA A 48 -8.72 7.57 -0.23
N PHE A 49 -9.51 7.74 -1.28
CA PHE A 49 -9.21 8.77 -2.28
C PHE A 49 -9.28 10.16 -1.67
N ASP A 50 -10.30 10.41 -0.84
CA ASP A 50 -10.45 11.71 -0.17
C ASP A 50 -9.26 12.01 0.74
N GLN A 51 -8.79 11.02 1.49
CA GLN A 51 -7.60 11.18 2.34
C GLN A 51 -6.34 11.38 1.53
N TRP A 52 -6.16 10.61 0.46
CA TRP A 52 -4.98 10.69 -0.38
C TRP A 52 -4.86 12.06 -1.06
N VAL A 53 -5.96 12.61 -1.53
CA VAL A 53 -5.97 13.93 -2.15
C VAL A 53 -5.45 15.00 -1.17
N LYS A 54 -5.78 14.87 0.10
CA LYS A 54 -5.37 15.83 1.13
C LYS A 54 -3.92 15.67 1.55
N LYS A 55 -3.40 14.44 1.61
CA LYS A 55 -2.09 14.19 2.21
C LYS A 55 -1.04 13.64 1.25
N GLN A 56 -1.47 12.91 0.22
CA GLN A 56 -0.59 12.27 -0.76
C GLN A 56 0.47 11.39 -0.10
N HIS A 57 0.01 10.29 0.49
CA HIS A 57 0.84 9.33 1.21
C HIS A 57 1.96 8.76 0.32
N ASP A 58 3.08 8.38 0.93
CA ASP A 58 4.21 7.81 0.20
C ASP A 58 3.87 6.44 -0.41
N ILE A 59 3.10 5.62 0.31
CA ILE A 59 2.68 4.30 -0.15
C ILE A 59 1.21 4.11 0.20
N VAL A 60 0.43 3.54 -0.72
CA VAL A 60 -0.97 3.18 -0.48
C VAL A 60 -1.10 1.66 -0.55
N PHE A 61 -1.58 1.06 0.53
CA PHE A 61 -1.92 -0.36 0.61
C PHE A 61 -3.43 -0.50 0.48
N THR A 62 -3.93 -1.25 -0.48
CA THR A 62 -5.37 -1.38 -0.67
C THR A 62 -5.81 -2.80 -0.96
N ASP A 63 -6.95 -3.20 -0.39
CA ASP A 63 -7.66 -4.38 -0.82
C ASP A 63 -8.33 -4.08 -2.17
N LEU A 64 -8.62 -5.11 -2.95
CA LEU A 64 -9.31 -4.97 -4.23
C LEU A 64 -10.82 -4.94 -4.07
N ASN A 65 -11.37 -5.75 -3.16
CA ASN A 65 -12.80 -5.92 -3.01
C ASN A 65 -13.31 -5.09 -1.84
N MET A 66 -13.85 -3.91 -2.16
CA MET A 66 -14.38 -2.99 -1.16
C MET A 66 -15.67 -2.35 -1.67
N PRO A 67 -16.59 -1.95 -0.76
CA PRO A 67 -17.79 -1.21 -1.17
C PRO A 67 -17.44 0.20 -1.64
N ARG A 68 -18.39 0.82 -2.30
CA ARG A 68 -18.38 2.20 -2.82
C ARG A 68 -17.38 2.40 -3.95
N LEU A 69 -16.07 2.33 -3.68
CA LEU A 69 -15.05 2.43 -4.71
C LEU A 69 -14.08 1.26 -4.52
N SER A 70 -14.00 0.36 -5.50
CA SER A 70 -13.12 -0.81 -5.44
C SER A 70 -11.65 -0.40 -5.47
N GLY A 71 -10.78 -1.31 -5.06
CA GLY A 71 -9.34 -1.08 -5.11
C GLY A 71 -8.84 -0.81 -6.53
N PHE A 72 -9.40 -1.48 -7.53
CA PHE A 72 -9.10 -1.21 -8.94
C PHE A 72 -9.38 0.23 -9.34
N ARG A 73 -10.57 0.71 -9.00
CA ARG A 73 -10.97 2.09 -9.34
C ARG A 73 -10.14 3.09 -8.57
N LEU A 74 -9.83 2.78 -7.31
CA LEU A 74 -8.95 3.63 -6.50
C LEU A 74 -7.58 3.80 -7.16
N ILE A 75 -6.98 2.69 -7.60
CA ILE A 75 -5.68 2.71 -8.28
C ILE A 75 -5.75 3.58 -9.54
N GLU A 76 -6.78 3.37 -10.37
CA GLU A 76 -6.97 4.17 -11.59
C GLU A 76 -7.06 5.66 -11.27
N LYS A 77 -7.87 6.03 -10.30
CA LYS A 77 -8.08 7.45 -9.93
C LYS A 77 -6.80 8.09 -9.41
N ILE A 78 -6.06 7.37 -8.58
CA ILE A 78 -4.79 7.88 -8.05
C ILE A 78 -3.76 8.01 -9.18
N HIS A 79 -3.62 7.00 -10.02
CA HIS A 79 -2.63 7.02 -11.11
C HIS A 79 -2.95 8.03 -12.20
N GLN A 80 -4.21 8.43 -12.36
CA GLN A 80 -4.57 9.54 -13.24
C GLN A 80 -3.96 10.86 -12.77
N GLN A 81 -3.83 11.06 -11.46
CA GLN A 81 -3.24 12.26 -10.89
C GLN A 81 -1.76 12.13 -10.57
N ALA A 82 -1.33 10.93 -10.17
CA ALA A 82 0.05 10.65 -9.78
C ALA A 82 0.47 9.29 -10.31
N PRO A 83 0.93 9.21 -11.58
CA PRO A 83 1.29 7.93 -12.21
C PRO A 83 2.42 7.19 -11.48
N GLN A 84 3.21 7.88 -10.68
CA GLN A 84 4.35 7.31 -9.95
C GLN A 84 4.01 6.91 -8.52
N GLN A 85 2.76 7.10 -8.10
CA GLN A 85 2.36 6.77 -6.73
C GLN A 85 2.60 5.29 -6.45
N ALA A 86 3.35 4.99 -5.39
CA ALA A 86 3.60 3.62 -4.96
C ALA A 86 2.33 3.00 -4.39
N MET A 87 1.91 1.88 -4.96
CA MET A 87 0.71 1.16 -4.57
C MET A 87 1.05 -0.29 -4.28
N VAL A 88 0.48 -0.83 -3.20
CA VAL A 88 0.57 -2.24 -2.87
C VAL A 88 -0.84 -2.80 -2.75
N VAL A 89 -1.17 -3.78 -3.57
CA VAL A 89 -2.47 -4.44 -3.54
C VAL A 89 -2.40 -5.65 -2.62
N ILE A 90 -3.37 -5.75 -1.72
CA ILE A 90 -3.48 -6.86 -0.78
C ILE A 90 -4.70 -7.68 -1.19
N SER A 91 -4.50 -8.98 -1.46
CA SER A 91 -5.60 -9.84 -1.90
C SER A 91 -5.43 -11.25 -1.38
N ALA A 92 -6.57 -11.93 -1.18
CA ALA A 92 -6.59 -13.33 -0.78
C ALA A 92 -6.29 -14.29 -1.94
N TYR A 93 -6.31 -13.80 -3.18
CA TYR A 93 -6.27 -14.64 -4.37
C TYR A 93 -5.06 -14.36 -5.24
N GLU A 94 -4.43 -15.43 -5.72
CA GLU A 94 -3.50 -15.39 -6.84
C GLU A 94 -4.31 -15.47 -8.15
N ASP A 95 -5.08 -14.44 -8.41
CA ASP A 95 -5.87 -14.40 -9.64
C ASP A 95 -5.01 -13.82 -10.75
N GLU A 96 -4.64 -14.66 -11.73
CA GLU A 96 -3.78 -14.26 -12.83
C GLU A 96 -4.38 -13.11 -13.64
N ILE A 97 -5.70 -13.08 -13.78
CA ILE A 97 -6.39 -12.02 -14.52
C ILE A 97 -6.17 -10.68 -13.80
N PHE A 98 -6.39 -10.65 -12.49
CA PHE A 98 -6.15 -9.46 -11.69
C PHE A 98 -4.68 -9.06 -11.68
N GLN A 99 -3.77 -10.04 -11.57
CA GLN A 99 -2.34 -9.75 -11.59
C GLN A 99 -1.91 -9.14 -12.91
N GLN A 100 -2.40 -9.64 -14.03
CA GLN A 100 -2.09 -9.08 -15.35
C GLN A 100 -2.62 -7.65 -15.47
N ALA A 101 -3.86 -7.43 -15.04
CA ALA A 101 -4.46 -6.09 -15.08
C ALA A 101 -3.68 -5.11 -14.20
N LEU A 102 -3.23 -5.56 -13.02
CA LEU A 102 -2.47 -4.73 -12.10
C LEU A 102 -1.05 -4.48 -12.58
N THR A 103 -0.47 -5.40 -13.34
CA THR A 103 0.86 -5.20 -13.93
C THR A 103 0.88 -3.97 -14.84
N THR A 104 -0.20 -3.75 -15.59
CA THR A 104 -0.30 -2.55 -16.44
C THR A 104 -0.48 -1.27 -15.63
N GLN A 105 -0.90 -1.38 -14.37
CA GLN A 105 -1.05 -0.24 -13.46
C GLN A 105 0.21 0.03 -12.64
N GLN A 106 1.26 -0.77 -12.81
CA GLN A 106 2.53 -0.62 -12.08
C GLN A 106 2.34 -0.68 -10.57
N VAL A 107 1.64 -1.70 -10.09
CA VAL A 107 1.44 -1.91 -8.65
C VAL A 107 2.20 -3.14 -8.17
N ASN A 108 2.47 -3.17 -6.87
CA ASN A 108 3.04 -4.33 -6.20
C ASN A 108 1.91 -5.15 -5.58
N TYR A 109 2.17 -6.42 -5.32
CA TYR A 109 1.13 -7.36 -4.92
C TYR A 109 1.54 -8.11 -3.66
N LEU A 110 0.63 -8.16 -2.67
CA LEU A 110 0.84 -8.85 -1.40
C LEU A 110 -0.35 -9.78 -1.15
N ILE A 111 -0.06 -11.06 -0.94
CA ILE A 111 -1.09 -12.10 -0.82
C ILE A 111 -1.42 -12.33 0.66
N LYS A 112 -2.72 -12.40 0.97
CA LYS A 112 -3.21 -12.75 2.32
C LYS A 112 -3.03 -14.25 2.57
N PRO A 113 -2.78 -14.68 3.81
CA PRO A 113 -2.56 -13.84 4.99
C PRO A 113 -1.20 -13.14 4.96
N VAL A 114 -1.19 -11.90 5.42
CA VAL A 114 0.02 -11.07 5.37
C VAL A 114 0.99 -11.53 6.46
N SER A 115 2.20 -11.91 6.05
CA SER A 115 3.29 -12.22 6.96
C SER A 115 4.32 -11.10 6.94
N LEU A 116 5.12 -11.00 7.99
CA LEU A 116 6.20 -10.03 8.02
C LEU A 116 7.18 -10.27 6.87
N GLU A 117 7.52 -11.53 6.61
CA GLU A 117 8.41 -11.89 5.50
C GLU A 117 7.86 -11.44 4.15
N GLY A 118 6.58 -11.72 3.87
CA GLY A 118 5.94 -11.28 2.64
C GLY A 118 5.91 -9.77 2.51
N LEU A 119 5.61 -9.08 3.61
CA LEU A 119 5.60 -7.63 3.64
C LEU A 119 6.98 -7.05 3.33
N LEU A 120 8.03 -7.58 3.96
CA LEU A 120 9.39 -7.11 3.72
C LEU A 120 9.81 -7.34 2.27
N ASN A 121 9.45 -8.48 1.69
CA ASN A 121 9.77 -8.79 0.29
C ASN A 121 9.11 -7.81 -0.69
N VAL A 122 7.91 -7.32 -0.36
CA VAL A 122 7.22 -6.30 -1.16
C VAL A 122 7.83 -4.93 -0.93
N LEU A 123 8.17 -4.58 0.30
CA LEU A 123 8.68 -3.26 0.64
C LEU A 123 10.04 -2.95 0.02
N ILE A 124 10.89 -3.95 -0.16
CA ILE A 124 12.22 -3.73 -0.74
C ILE A 124 12.14 -3.06 -2.11
N PRO A 125 11.44 -3.63 -3.12
CA PRO A 125 11.35 -2.96 -4.42
C PRO A 125 10.55 -1.65 -4.36
N VAL A 126 9.53 -1.56 -3.50
CA VAL A 126 8.74 -0.34 -3.35
C VAL A 126 9.62 0.81 -2.84
N CYS A 127 10.40 0.57 -1.78
CA CYS A 127 11.28 1.59 -1.23
C CYS A 127 12.36 2.01 -2.23
N GLN A 128 12.86 1.09 -3.04
CA GLN A 128 13.85 1.39 -4.06
C GLN A 128 13.30 2.25 -5.19
N SER A 129 11.98 2.21 -5.41
CA SER A 129 11.32 3.02 -6.45
C SER A 129 10.96 4.43 -5.98
N LEU A 130 11.05 4.72 -4.68
CA LEU A 130 10.72 6.03 -4.14
C LEU A 130 11.78 7.06 -4.49
N PRO A 131 11.44 8.39 -4.46
CA PRO A 131 12.43 9.43 -4.65
C PRO A 131 13.62 9.30 -3.70
N LEU A 132 14.80 9.72 -4.13
CA LEU A 132 16.04 9.59 -3.36
C LEU A 132 15.95 10.17 -1.96
N GLU A 133 15.19 11.22 -1.78
CA GLU A 133 14.97 11.86 -0.48
C GLU A 133 14.35 10.94 0.56
N HIS A 134 13.68 9.86 0.11
CA HIS A 134 13.04 8.87 0.98
C HIS A 134 13.85 7.58 1.11
N GLN A 135 15.04 7.50 0.50
CA GLN A 135 15.83 6.27 0.51
C GLN A 135 16.89 6.22 1.60
N GLY A 136 16.72 6.98 2.69
CA GLY A 136 17.57 6.88 3.86
C GLY A 136 18.88 7.67 3.79
N TYR A 137 18.93 8.67 2.98
CA TYR A 137 20.09 9.57 2.89
C TYR A 137 19.95 10.74 3.84
#